data_eb587776e7b4c8ce425d1ff165638e0a
#
_entry.id   eb587776e7b4c8ce425d1ff165638e0a
#
_cell.length_a   1.000
_cell.length_b   1.000
_cell.length_c   1.000
_cell.angle_alpha   90.00
_cell.angle_beta   90.00
_cell.angle_gamma   90.00
#
_symmetry.space_group_name_H-M   'P 1'
#
loop_
_entity.id
_entity.type
_entity.pdbx_description
1 polymer ?
#
loop_
_entity_poly.entity_id
_entity_poly.type
_entity_poly.pdbx_seq_one_letter_code
_entity_poly.pdbx_strand_id
1 'polypeptide(L)'
;MARPILVLLTVLYLGLVALATLGPQSLAISVFNRVYFFSSAYVPSLSVSDLEFGANVAMFVPLGFLFVLLLGRRYWGWAIVVAVLLTCAIEFTQTMLPMRVTDTRDLVANSGGALIGTFFGWLALVSSGSVDTSRYRAG
;
A
#
# COMPACT_ATOMS: atom_id res chain seq x y z
N MET A 1 19.60 -3.41 -0.60
CA MET A 1 19.34 -2.24 0.24
C MET A 1 19.68 -2.59 1.68
N ALA A 2 20.37 -1.73 2.43
CA ALA A 2 20.67 -2.01 3.83
C ALA A 2 19.37 -2.10 4.66
N ARG A 3 19.26 -3.10 5.53
CA ARG A 3 18.06 -3.37 6.34
C ARG A 3 17.56 -2.14 7.13
N PRO A 4 18.44 -1.30 7.74
CA PRO A 4 17.96 -0.11 8.46
C PRO A 4 17.30 0.92 7.55
N ILE A 5 17.77 1.09 6.31
CA ILE A 5 17.13 2.00 5.33
C ILE A 5 15.74 1.49 4.97
N LEU A 6 15.59 0.19 4.75
CA LEU A 6 14.29 -0.42 4.45
C LEU A 6 13.30 -0.26 5.60
N VAL A 7 13.75 -0.47 6.85
CA VAL A 7 12.93 -0.21 8.04
C VAL A 7 12.50 1.26 8.10
N LEU A 8 13.44 2.19 7.92
CA LEU A 8 13.14 3.62 7.93
C LEU A 8 12.10 3.98 6.85
N LEU A 9 12.29 3.51 5.61
CA LEU A 9 11.32 3.75 4.53
C LEU A 9 9.94 3.19 4.85
N THR A 10 9.88 2.00 5.45
CA THR A 10 8.60 1.38 5.84
C THR A 10 7.91 2.19 6.94
N VAL A 11 8.66 2.63 7.96
CA VAL A 11 8.09 3.46 9.04
C VAL A 11 7.59 4.81 8.51
N LEU A 12 8.37 5.48 7.66
CA LEU A 12 7.96 6.75 7.05
C LEU A 12 6.72 6.56 6.18
N TYR A 13 6.66 5.47 5.42
CA TYR A 13 5.50 5.19 4.57
C TYR A 13 4.26 4.81 5.39
N LEU A 14 4.40 4.06 6.48
CA LEU A 14 3.32 3.81 7.43
C LEU A 14 2.80 5.11 8.05
N GLY A 15 3.67 6.04 8.39
CA GLY A 15 3.29 7.37 8.86
C GLY A 15 2.50 8.16 7.81
N LEU A 16 2.90 8.08 6.54
CA LEU A 16 2.15 8.69 5.44
C LEU A 16 0.76 8.08 5.28
N VAL A 17 0.65 6.75 5.31
CA VAL A 17 -0.64 6.04 5.24
C VAL A 17 -1.53 6.43 6.42
N ALA A 18 -0.99 6.44 7.65
CA ALA A 18 -1.74 6.86 8.84
C ALA A 18 -2.22 8.31 8.72
N LEU A 19 -1.38 9.22 8.21
CA LEU A 19 -1.78 10.60 7.98
C LEU A 19 -2.90 10.72 6.93
N ALA A 20 -2.81 9.95 5.85
CA ALA A 20 -3.83 9.96 4.79
C ALA A 20 -5.17 9.38 5.25
N THR A 21 -5.14 8.29 6.05
CA THR A 21 -6.35 7.55 6.46
C THR A 21 -6.95 8.03 7.78
N LEU A 22 -6.13 8.47 8.74
CA LEU A 22 -6.54 8.85 10.09
C LEU A 22 -6.32 10.34 10.39
N GLY A 23 -5.63 11.05 9.50
CA GLY A 23 -5.32 12.47 9.65
C GLY A 23 -6.53 13.40 9.45
N PRO A 24 -6.31 14.73 9.52
CA PRO A 24 -7.37 15.72 9.37
C PRO A 24 -8.11 15.56 8.03
N GLN A 25 -9.42 15.41 8.10
CA GLN A 25 -10.28 15.18 6.93
C GLN A 25 -10.20 16.33 5.90
N SER A 26 -10.02 17.57 6.36
CA SER A 26 -9.87 18.72 5.48
C SER A 26 -8.65 18.62 4.55
N LEU A 27 -7.55 18.04 5.03
CA LEU A 27 -6.36 17.81 4.21
C LEU A 27 -6.63 16.73 3.16
N ALA A 28 -7.19 15.60 3.59
CA ALA A 28 -7.54 14.51 2.69
C ALA A 28 -8.50 14.96 1.58
N ILE A 29 -9.58 15.67 1.93
CA ILE A 29 -10.56 16.20 0.98
C ILE A 29 -9.91 17.17 -0.01
N SER A 30 -9.04 18.07 0.43
CA SER A 30 -8.41 19.05 -0.47
C SER A 30 -7.49 18.40 -1.51
N VAL A 31 -6.71 17.40 -1.09
CA VAL A 31 -5.86 16.63 -2.01
C VAL A 31 -6.71 15.80 -2.97
N PHE A 32 -7.70 15.10 -2.43
CA PHE A 32 -8.62 14.26 -3.20
C PHE A 32 -9.36 15.07 -4.29
N ASN A 33 -9.94 16.24 -3.94
CA ASN A 33 -10.65 17.10 -4.88
C ASN A 33 -9.75 17.58 -6.03
N ARG A 34 -8.48 17.86 -5.76
CA ARG A 34 -7.52 18.23 -6.82
C ARG A 34 -7.28 17.06 -7.77
N VAL A 35 -7.03 15.87 -7.22
CA VAL A 35 -6.80 14.66 -8.04
C VAL A 35 -8.04 14.35 -8.86
N TYR A 36 -9.23 14.40 -8.26
CA TYR A 36 -10.51 14.18 -8.95
C TYR A 36 -10.72 15.17 -10.10
N PHE A 37 -10.49 16.46 -9.86
CA PHE A 37 -10.62 17.50 -10.89
C PHE A 37 -9.71 17.23 -12.10
N PHE A 38 -8.44 16.90 -11.85
CA PHE A 38 -7.53 16.57 -12.94
C PHE A 38 -7.93 15.26 -13.64
N SER A 39 -8.27 14.22 -12.89
CA SER A 39 -8.60 12.91 -13.48
C SER A 39 -9.88 12.95 -14.30
N SER A 40 -10.90 13.66 -13.85
CA SER A 40 -12.19 13.79 -14.55
C SER A 40 -12.08 14.53 -15.88
N ALA A 41 -11.06 15.39 -16.04
CA ALA A 41 -10.78 16.05 -17.34
C ALA A 41 -10.32 15.05 -18.41
N TYR A 42 -9.69 13.95 -18.03
CA TYR A 42 -9.19 12.91 -18.96
C TYR A 42 -10.12 11.69 -19.02
N VAL A 43 -10.84 11.41 -17.94
CA VAL A 43 -11.78 10.28 -17.82
C VAL A 43 -13.12 10.80 -17.31
N PRO A 44 -14.00 11.36 -18.17
CA PRO A 44 -15.27 11.96 -17.76
C PRO A 44 -16.23 11.00 -17.06
N SER A 45 -16.10 9.70 -17.28
CA SER A 45 -16.91 8.64 -16.63
C SER A 45 -16.38 8.23 -15.25
N LEU A 46 -15.26 8.79 -14.78
CA LEU A 46 -14.68 8.45 -13.48
C LEU A 46 -15.59 8.95 -12.35
N SER A 47 -16.09 8.03 -11.55
CA SER A 47 -16.84 8.39 -10.35
C SER A 47 -15.89 8.69 -9.17
N VAL A 48 -16.38 9.45 -8.20
CA VAL A 48 -15.68 9.70 -6.93
C VAL A 48 -15.30 8.37 -6.26
N SER A 49 -16.23 7.42 -6.22
CA SER A 49 -16.04 6.11 -5.61
C SER A 49 -14.99 5.26 -6.32
N ASP A 50 -14.85 5.36 -7.65
CA ASP A 50 -13.80 4.65 -8.39
C ASP A 50 -12.42 5.24 -8.11
N LEU A 51 -12.35 6.58 -7.99
CA LEU A 51 -11.11 7.24 -7.62
C LEU A 51 -10.68 6.89 -6.19
N GLU A 52 -11.61 6.86 -5.23
CA GLU A 52 -11.34 6.44 -3.85
C GLU A 52 -10.81 5.00 -3.80
N PHE A 53 -11.49 4.09 -4.48
CA PHE A 53 -11.04 2.70 -4.60
C PHE A 53 -9.62 2.61 -5.19
N GLY A 54 -9.38 3.29 -6.30
CA GLY A 54 -8.07 3.31 -6.96
C GLY A 54 -6.97 3.91 -6.07
N ALA A 55 -7.27 4.98 -5.34
CA ALA A 55 -6.35 5.62 -4.41
C ALA A 55 -5.97 4.67 -3.25
N ASN A 56 -6.93 3.96 -2.69
CA ASN A 56 -6.71 2.97 -1.65
C ASN A 56 -5.84 1.80 -2.15
N VAL A 57 -6.14 1.26 -3.35
CA VAL A 57 -5.27 0.26 -4.00
C VAL A 57 -3.84 0.80 -4.14
N ALA A 58 -3.69 1.98 -4.74
CA ALA A 58 -2.37 2.59 -5.01
C ALA A 58 -1.57 2.84 -3.73
N MET A 59 -2.24 3.22 -2.64
CA MET A 59 -1.61 3.47 -1.35
C MET A 59 -1.11 2.18 -0.68
N PHE A 60 -1.77 1.04 -0.89
CA PHE A 60 -1.37 -0.23 -0.28
C PHE A 60 -0.38 -1.04 -1.11
N VAL A 61 -0.19 -0.74 -2.41
CA VAL A 61 0.84 -1.38 -3.25
C VAL A 61 2.24 -1.21 -2.66
N PRO A 62 2.74 0.01 -2.33
CA PRO A 62 4.06 0.15 -1.72
C PRO A 62 4.16 -0.52 -0.34
N LEU A 63 3.10 -0.58 0.45
CA LEU A 63 3.10 -1.28 1.74
C LEU A 63 3.34 -2.78 1.57
N GLY A 64 2.59 -3.44 0.70
CA GLY A 64 2.77 -4.86 0.42
C GLY A 64 4.18 -5.16 -0.10
N PHE A 65 4.70 -4.30 -0.98
CA PHE A 65 6.06 -4.38 -1.50
C PHE A 65 7.11 -4.25 -0.38
N LEU A 66 7.01 -3.25 0.47
CA LEU A 66 7.93 -3.01 1.58
C LEU A 66 7.87 -4.14 2.61
N PHE A 67 6.69 -4.65 2.96
CA PHE A 67 6.53 -5.71 3.92
C PHE A 67 7.20 -7.01 3.45
N VAL A 68 7.03 -7.39 2.19
CA VAL A 68 7.69 -8.61 1.70
C VAL A 68 9.21 -8.45 1.59
N LEU A 69 9.72 -7.24 1.31
CA LEU A 69 11.15 -6.97 1.36
C LEU A 69 11.70 -7.07 2.78
N LEU A 70 10.95 -6.62 3.80
CA LEU A 70 11.34 -6.71 5.21
C LEU A 70 11.34 -8.16 5.73
N LEU A 71 10.28 -8.91 5.42
CA LEU A 71 10.07 -10.26 5.91
C LEU A 71 10.85 -11.31 5.11
N GLY A 72 11.16 -11.00 3.85
CA GLY A 72 11.82 -11.89 2.92
C GLY A 72 10.85 -12.81 2.17
N ARG A 73 11.32 -13.34 1.02
CA ARG A 73 10.49 -14.10 0.08
C ARG A 73 9.82 -15.34 0.69
N ARG A 74 10.41 -15.94 1.73
CA ARG A 74 9.85 -17.12 2.41
C ARG A 74 8.56 -16.79 3.16
N TYR A 75 8.44 -15.55 3.63
CA TYR A 75 7.35 -15.09 4.49
C TYR A 75 6.38 -14.16 3.76
N TRP A 76 6.29 -14.25 2.43
CA TRP A 76 5.42 -13.39 1.61
C TRP A 76 3.94 -13.42 2.06
N GLY A 77 3.44 -14.59 2.49
CA GLY A 77 2.08 -14.71 3.00
C GLY A 77 1.87 -13.89 4.28
N TRP A 78 2.88 -13.79 5.15
CA TRP A 78 2.80 -12.94 6.34
C TRP A 78 2.79 -11.45 5.99
N ALA A 79 3.42 -11.04 4.89
CA ALA A 79 3.32 -9.66 4.42
C ALA A 79 1.87 -9.28 4.10
N ILE A 80 1.12 -10.18 3.48
CA ILE A 80 -0.30 -10.00 3.19
C ILE A 80 -1.11 -9.96 4.50
N VAL A 81 -0.89 -10.91 5.41
CA VAL A 81 -1.59 -10.95 6.71
C VAL A 81 -1.40 -9.66 7.48
N VAL A 82 -0.16 -9.16 7.56
CA VAL A 82 0.14 -7.88 8.26
C VAL A 82 -0.57 -6.71 7.59
N ALA A 83 -0.59 -6.66 6.25
CA ALA A 83 -1.27 -5.60 5.52
C ALA A 83 -2.80 -5.65 5.71
N VAL A 84 -3.41 -6.84 5.72
CA VAL A 84 -4.84 -7.02 6.00
C VAL A 84 -5.18 -6.62 7.44
N LEU A 85 -4.37 -7.03 8.41
CA LEU A 85 -4.56 -6.61 9.82
C LEU A 85 -4.43 -5.09 9.98
N LEU A 86 -3.50 -4.47 9.26
CA LEU A 86 -3.34 -3.03 9.26
C LEU A 86 -4.59 -2.32 8.72
N THR A 87 -5.12 -2.77 7.57
CA THR A 87 -6.34 -2.16 7.03
C THR A 87 -7.55 -2.38 7.94
N CYS A 88 -7.69 -3.55 8.56
CA CYS A 88 -8.73 -3.77 9.58
C CYS A 88 -8.58 -2.82 10.77
N ALA A 89 -7.35 -2.56 11.23
CA ALA A 89 -7.09 -1.63 12.31
C ALA A 89 -7.41 -0.17 11.91
N ILE A 90 -7.11 0.22 10.67
CA ILE A 90 -7.47 1.53 10.13
C ILE A 90 -8.99 1.68 10.11
N GLU A 91 -9.71 0.74 9.50
CA GLU A 91 -11.18 0.75 9.43
C GLU A 91 -11.80 0.82 10.82
N PHE A 92 -11.34 -0.03 11.74
CA PHE A 92 -11.81 -0.01 13.14
C PHE A 92 -11.57 1.35 13.80
N THR A 93 -10.40 1.96 13.59
CA THR A 93 -10.10 3.29 14.15
C THR A 93 -11.00 4.36 13.54
N GLN A 94 -11.30 4.26 12.24
CA GLN A 94 -12.19 5.20 11.55
C GLN A 94 -13.61 5.15 12.09
N THR A 95 -14.12 3.99 12.58
CA THR A 95 -15.43 3.93 13.23
C THR A 95 -15.54 4.80 14.49
N MET A 96 -14.40 5.09 15.13
CA MET A 96 -14.33 5.91 16.32
C MET A 96 -14.12 7.40 16.05
N LEU A 97 -13.87 7.75 14.79
CA LEU A 97 -13.63 9.14 14.37
C LEU A 97 -14.96 9.79 13.92
N PRO A 98 -15.28 11.01 14.41
CA PRO A 98 -16.47 11.72 13.93
C PRO A 98 -16.37 12.00 12.44
N MET A 99 -17.51 11.90 11.74
CA MET A 99 -17.66 12.17 10.30
C MET A 99 -16.90 11.22 9.35
N ARG A 100 -16.36 10.09 9.84
CA ARG A 100 -15.80 9.01 9.00
C ARG A 100 -16.86 7.93 8.80
N VAL A 101 -17.00 7.48 7.56
CA VAL A 101 -17.83 6.34 7.18
C VAL A 101 -16.88 5.21 6.80
N THR A 102 -16.99 4.08 7.50
CA THR A 102 -16.25 2.88 7.12
C THR A 102 -16.91 2.25 5.90
N ASP A 103 -16.11 1.86 4.92
CA ASP A 103 -16.56 1.18 3.72
C ASP A 103 -15.80 -0.14 3.53
N THR A 104 -16.54 -1.24 3.44
CA THR A 104 -15.96 -2.56 3.13
C THR A 104 -15.22 -2.57 1.79
N ARG A 105 -15.51 -1.64 0.89
CA ARG A 105 -14.76 -1.44 -0.35
C ARG A 105 -13.32 -1.01 -0.10
N ASP A 106 -13.07 -0.24 0.96
CA ASP A 106 -11.72 0.19 1.33
C ASP A 106 -10.91 -1.01 1.83
N LEU A 107 -11.52 -1.92 2.59
CA LEU A 107 -10.88 -3.17 2.99
C LEU A 107 -10.46 -4.01 1.77
N VAL A 108 -11.34 -4.11 0.78
CA VAL A 108 -11.05 -4.85 -0.47
C VAL A 108 -9.96 -4.17 -1.28
N ALA A 109 -10.03 -2.83 -1.44
CA ALA A 109 -9.06 -2.04 -2.19
C ALA A 109 -7.67 -2.12 -1.57
N ASN A 110 -7.56 -1.91 -0.26
CA ASN A 110 -6.32 -1.96 0.50
C ASN A 110 -5.69 -3.36 0.45
N SER A 111 -6.51 -4.41 0.65
CA SER A 111 -6.04 -5.81 0.56
C SER A 111 -5.57 -6.14 -0.85
N GLY A 112 -6.29 -5.71 -1.88
CA GLY A 112 -5.93 -5.88 -3.28
C GLY A 112 -4.60 -5.19 -3.62
N GLY A 113 -4.43 -3.94 -3.17
CA GLY A 113 -3.18 -3.20 -3.31
C GLY A 113 -2.01 -3.90 -2.64
N ALA A 114 -2.20 -4.38 -1.40
CA ALA A 114 -1.18 -5.12 -0.67
C ALA A 114 -0.79 -6.43 -1.38
N LEU A 115 -1.75 -7.17 -1.94
CA LEU A 115 -1.49 -8.37 -2.74
C LEU A 115 -0.62 -8.05 -3.97
N ILE A 116 -0.99 -7.03 -4.73
CA ILE A 116 -0.23 -6.56 -5.90
C ILE A 116 1.20 -6.19 -5.48
N GLY A 117 1.35 -5.38 -4.44
CA GLY A 117 2.65 -4.95 -3.94
C GLY A 117 3.52 -6.11 -3.45
N THR A 118 2.93 -7.03 -2.69
CA THR A 118 3.61 -8.25 -2.23
C THR A 118 4.08 -9.12 -3.38
N PHE A 119 3.25 -9.28 -4.43
CA PHE A 119 3.63 -10.03 -5.62
C PHE A 119 4.84 -9.42 -6.32
N PHE A 120 4.85 -8.11 -6.58
CA PHE A 120 5.98 -7.44 -7.21
C PHE A 120 7.25 -7.45 -6.35
N GLY A 121 7.12 -7.27 -5.03
CA GLY A 121 8.25 -7.36 -4.11
C GLY A 121 8.83 -8.77 -4.00
N TRP A 122 7.97 -9.79 -3.98
CA TRP A 122 8.39 -11.19 -4.05
C TRP A 122 9.14 -11.49 -5.35
N LEU A 123 8.61 -11.04 -6.47
CA LEU A 123 9.25 -11.20 -7.79
C LEU A 123 10.64 -10.54 -7.82
N ALA A 124 10.78 -9.33 -7.27
CA ALA A 124 12.07 -8.64 -7.16
C ALA A 124 13.08 -9.44 -6.33
N LEU A 125 12.65 -10.06 -5.22
CA LEU A 125 13.52 -10.90 -4.38
C LEU A 125 13.93 -12.20 -5.09
N VAL A 126 13.05 -12.80 -5.89
CA VAL A 126 13.35 -14.00 -6.69
C VAL A 126 14.37 -13.66 -7.77
N SER A 127 14.16 -12.58 -8.50
CA SER A 127 15.06 -12.13 -9.58
C SER A 127 16.46 -11.78 -9.06
N SER A 128 16.56 -11.16 -7.88
CA SER A 128 17.84 -10.80 -7.27
C SER A 128 18.63 -12.04 -6.81
N GLY A 129 17.96 -13.10 -6.38
CA GLY A 129 18.60 -14.36 -5.95
C GLY A 129 19.14 -15.20 -7.10
N SER A 130 18.61 -15.05 -8.31
CA SER A 130 19.07 -15.80 -9.49
C SER A 130 20.36 -15.24 -10.13
N VAL A 131 20.70 -13.99 -9.87
CA VAL A 131 21.90 -13.34 -10.41
C VAL A 131 23.19 -13.79 -9.69
N ASP A 132 23.09 -14.20 -8.44
CA ASP A 132 24.28 -14.54 -7.63
C ASP A 132 24.87 -15.94 -7.95
N THR A 133 24.05 -16.86 -8.46
CA THR A 133 24.48 -18.22 -8.81
C THR A 133 25.29 -18.29 -10.12
N SER A 134 25.18 -17.27 -10.97
CA SER A 134 25.96 -17.23 -12.25
C SER A 134 27.43 -16.87 -12.06
N ARG A 135 27.80 -16.19 -10.97
CA ARG A 135 29.19 -15.81 -10.65
C ARG A 135 30.03 -16.96 -10.11
N TYR A 136 29.41 -18.00 -9.56
CA TYR A 136 30.12 -19.16 -8.98
C TYR A 136 30.36 -20.30 -9.98
N ARG A 137 29.79 -20.22 -11.21
CA ARG A 137 30.00 -21.24 -12.25
C ARG A 137 31.12 -20.92 -13.26
N ALA A 138 31.77 -19.78 -13.16
CA ALA A 138 32.79 -19.31 -14.11
C ALA A 138 34.21 -19.32 -13.47
N GLY A 139 34.44 -19.99 -12.38
CA GLY A 139 35.74 -20.31 -11.78
C GLY A 139 35.87 -21.82 -11.68
#